data_b81c899ac54ee7de13bc07053b47a0af
#
_entry.id   b81c899ac54ee7de13bc07053b47a0af
#
_cell.length_a   1.000
_cell.length_b   1.000
_cell.length_c   1.000
_cell.angle_alpha   90.00
_cell.angle_beta   90.00
_cell.angle_gamma   90.00
#
_symmetry.space_group_name_H-M   'P 1'
#
loop_
_entity.id
_entity.type
_entity.pdbx_description
1 polymer ?
#
loop_
_entity_poly.entity_id
_entity_poly.type
_entity_poly.pdbx_seq_one_letter_code
_entity_poly.pdbx_strand_id
1 'polypeptide(L)'
;MVTIAVDAASSFIRDLGSPCTDISLRDGSIIAGSKEGSLICWLASTGKEVWRVSVEGPISDIAKSHDRVFVTASSSLYAIDDSDGSIFWKRELEGASDYVLSVEGSIWATSSVYEIEVGDYTESSIWRFNRSGELVKRWVIPERCWFIGPSFGKIILGLGRPRCGILSIDGDDLVHFEIGDGNPIVCGDYTTQDGGSAISILGHSSGAVSWVEGHTEEVKDQNP
;
A
#
# COMPACT_ATOMS: atom_id res chain seq x y z
N MET A 1 -3.60 -28.35 -24.82
CA MET A 1 -3.25 -27.52 -23.64
C MET A 1 -2.63 -28.45 -22.60
N VAL A 2 -1.42 -28.20 -22.14
CA VAL A 2 -0.77 -29.02 -21.09
C VAL A 2 -1.10 -28.33 -19.77
N THR A 3 -1.76 -29.04 -18.87
CA THR A 3 -2.02 -28.55 -17.50
C THR A 3 -0.91 -29.08 -16.59
N ILE A 4 -0.16 -28.15 -15.97
CA ILE A 4 0.86 -28.50 -14.98
C ILE A 4 0.26 -28.17 -13.59
N ALA A 5 0.34 -29.09 -12.65
CA ALA A 5 -0.07 -28.82 -11.28
C ALA A 5 0.84 -27.75 -10.66
N VAL A 6 0.26 -26.80 -9.91
CA VAL A 6 0.99 -25.66 -9.32
C VAL A 6 2.10 -26.14 -8.38
N ASP A 7 1.85 -27.17 -7.61
CA ASP A 7 2.82 -27.78 -6.69
C ASP A 7 4.04 -28.39 -7.42
N ALA A 8 3.85 -28.89 -8.66
CA ALA A 8 4.95 -29.38 -9.48
C ALA A 8 5.79 -28.27 -10.12
N ALA A 9 5.26 -27.06 -10.21
CA ALA A 9 5.94 -25.89 -10.79
C ALA A 9 6.54 -24.97 -9.71
N SER A 10 6.10 -25.11 -8.44
CA SER A 10 6.55 -24.25 -7.34
C SER A 10 7.89 -24.73 -6.76
N SER A 11 8.75 -23.78 -6.39
CA SER A 11 10.01 -24.06 -5.68
C SER A 11 9.76 -24.50 -4.23
N PHE A 12 8.73 -23.93 -3.60
CA PHE A 12 8.25 -24.29 -2.27
C PHE A 12 6.82 -23.79 -2.04
N ILE A 13 6.14 -24.39 -1.07
CA ILE A 13 4.84 -23.94 -0.56
C ILE A 13 4.98 -23.70 0.94
N ARG A 14 4.38 -22.61 1.43
CA ARG A 14 4.35 -22.24 2.86
C ARG A 14 2.94 -21.88 3.26
N ASP A 15 2.63 -22.14 4.53
CA ASP A 15 1.31 -21.88 5.10
C ASP A 15 1.43 -20.80 6.18
N LEU A 16 0.56 -19.77 6.06
CA LEU A 16 0.40 -18.70 7.05
C LEU A 16 -0.50 -19.08 8.23
N GLY A 17 -1.22 -20.22 8.12
CA GLY A 17 -2.22 -20.64 9.08
C GLY A 17 -3.59 -19.96 8.93
N SER A 18 -3.69 -18.93 8.08
CA SER A 18 -4.93 -18.24 7.75
C SER A 18 -4.82 -17.57 6.37
N PRO A 19 -5.94 -17.09 5.76
CA PRO A 19 -5.90 -16.48 4.44
C PRO A 19 -4.85 -15.38 4.32
N CYS A 20 -4.02 -15.48 3.27
CA CYS A 20 -3.06 -14.43 2.92
C CYS A 20 -3.81 -13.19 2.44
N THR A 21 -3.46 -12.04 2.98
CA THR A 21 -4.08 -10.75 2.64
C THR A 21 -3.15 -9.86 1.84
N ASP A 22 -1.84 -9.94 2.10
CA ASP A 22 -0.84 -9.21 1.35
C ASP A 22 0.50 -9.95 1.31
N ILE A 23 1.32 -9.65 0.28
CA ILE A 23 2.63 -10.26 0.07
C ILE A 23 3.61 -9.25 -0.53
N SER A 24 4.81 -9.18 0.02
CA SER A 24 5.91 -8.36 -0.47
C SER A 24 7.11 -9.22 -0.82
N LEU A 25 7.66 -9.03 -2.03
CA LEU A 25 8.91 -9.65 -2.48
C LEU A 25 9.95 -8.56 -2.69
N ARG A 26 10.91 -8.46 -1.79
CA ARG A 26 11.98 -7.47 -1.84
C ARG A 26 13.28 -8.03 -1.25
N ASP A 27 14.41 -7.65 -1.83
CA ASP A 27 15.76 -7.94 -1.32
C ASP A 27 15.99 -9.42 -0.97
N GLY A 28 15.46 -10.33 -1.80
CA GLY A 28 15.60 -11.77 -1.59
C GLY A 28 14.75 -12.35 -0.45
N SER A 29 13.83 -11.56 0.12
CA SER A 29 12.88 -11.98 1.15
C SER A 29 11.46 -11.99 0.60
N ILE A 30 10.67 -12.96 1.03
CA ILE A 30 9.21 -12.98 0.87
C ILE A 30 8.61 -12.70 2.24
N ILE A 31 7.81 -11.66 2.34
CA ILE A 31 7.08 -11.32 3.56
C ILE A 31 5.61 -11.42 3.24
N ALA A 32 4.86 -12.20 4.01
CA ALA A 32 3.42 -12.32 3.79
C ALA A 32 2.63 -12.11 5.07
N GLY A 33 1.53 -11.41 4.93
CA GLY A 33 0.56 -11.08 5.96
C GLY A 33 -0.72 -11.87 5.84
N SER A 34 -1.39 -12.12 6.97
CA SER A 34 -2.62 -12.89 7.01
C SER A 34 -3.78 -12.13 7.62
N LYS A 35 -4.99 -12.64 7.39
CA LYS A 35 -6.24 -12.13 7.96
C LYS A 35 -6.28 -12.19 9.49
N GLU A 36 -5.54 -13.12 10.11
CA GLU A 36 -5.47 -13.26 11.56
C GLU A 36 -4.27 -12.55 12.18
N GLY A 37 -3.55 -11.71 11.39
CA GLY A 37 -2.44 -10.91 11.89
C GLY A 37 -1.09 -11.63 11.95
N SER A 38 -0.96 -12.83 11.39
CA SER A 38 0.35 -13.46 11.23
C SER A 38 1.14 -12.76 10.13
N LEU A 39 2.36 -12.34 10.46
CA LEU A 39 3.34 -11.82 9.50
C LEU A 39 4.58 -12.72 9.53
N ILE A 40 4.98 -13.22 8.37
CA ILE A 40 6.09 -14.16 8.29
C ILE A 40 7.04 -13.76 7.16
N CYS A 41 8.33 -13.84 7.44
CA CYS A 41 9.40 -13.63 6.49
C CYS A 41 10.11 -14.93 6.15
N TRP A 42 10.31 -15.18 4.84
CA TRP A 42 11.09 -16.29 4.33
C TRP A 42 12.18 -15.81 3.37
N LEU A 43 13.27 -16.57 3.30
CA LEU A 43 14.24 -16.42 2.21
C LEU A 43 13.60 -16.85 0.89
N ALA A 44 13.57 -15.97 -0.10
CA ALA A 44 12.96 -16.25 -1.41
C ALA A 44 13.66 -17.42 -2.14
N SER A 45 14.97 -17.63 -1.92
CA SER A 45 15.75 -18.68 -2.58
C SER A 45 15.49 -20.08 -2.04
N THR A 46 15.07 -20.22 -0.78
CA THR A 46 14.95 -21.54 -0.11
C THR A 46 13.62 -21.77 0.57
N GLY A 47 12.82 -20.72 0.76
CA GLY A 47 11.61 -20.79 1.57
C GLY A 47 11.86 -21.04 3.06
N LYS A 48 13.11 -20.87 3.53
CA LYS A 48 13.41 -20.99 4.95
C LYS A 48 12.81 -19.81 5.71
N GLU A 49 12.05 -20.07 6.78
CA GLU A 49 11.53 -19.04 7.66
C GLU A 49 12.70 -18.31 8.35
N VAL A 50 12.66 -16.97 8.28
CA VAL A 50 13.64 -16.09 8.93
C VAL A 50 13.10 -15.66 10.28
N TRP A 51 11.87 -15.13 10.28
CA TRP A 51 11.17 -14.72 11.49
C TRP A 51 9.65 -14.78 11.28
N ARG A 52 8.95 -14.75 12.41
CA ARG A 52 7.50 -14.70 12.50
C ARG A 52 7.10 -13.78 13.64
N VAL A 53 6.09 -12.95 13.41
CA VAL A 53 5.48 -12.08 14.41
C VAL A 53 3.98 -12.05 14.24
N SER A 54 3.25 -11.76 15.31
CA SER A 54 1.80 -11.53 15.26
C SER A 54 1.51 -10.07 15.59
N VAL A 55 0.66 -9.45 14.79
CA VAL A 55 0.08 -8.12 15.01
C VAL A 55 -1.41 -8.24 15.30
N GLU A 56 -2.04 -7.17 15.76
CA GLU A 56 -3.46 -7.19 16.11
C GLU A 56 -4.32 -7.04 14.87
N GLY A 57 -5.18 -8.02 14.59
CA GLY A 57 -6.17 -8.02 13.53
C GLY A 57 -5.62 -8.27 12.12
N PRO A 58 -6.48 -8.15 11.10
CA PRO A 58 -6.11 -8.44 9.72
C PRO A 58 -5.06 -7.46 9.21
N ILE A 59 -4.05 -8.01 8.54
CA ILE A 59 -3.05 -7.21 7.83
C ILE A 59 -3.66 -6.70 6.54
N SER A 60 -3.48 -5.41 6.26
CA SER A 60 -4.02 -4.76 5.05
C SER A 60 -2.94 -4.58 3.98
N ASP A 61 -1.73 -4.13 4.37
CA ASP A 61 -0.66 -3.83 3.43
C ASP A 61 0.73 -3.91 4.08
N ILE A 62 1.76 -4.18 3.28
CA ILE A 62 3.14 -4.40 3.72
C ILE A 62 4.10 -3.59 2.85
N ALA A 63 4.88 -2.69 3.47
CA ALA A 63 5.98 -2.00 2.80
C ALA A 63 7.32 -2.30 3.48
N LYS A 64 8.31 -2.68 2.67
CA LYS A 64 9.68 -2.90 3.15
C LYS A 64 10.59 -1.73 2.76
N SER A 65 11.40 -1.25 3.68
CA SER A 65 12.42 -0.23 3.44
C SER A 65 13.65 -0.46 4.30
N HIS A 66 14.74 -0.78 3.66
CA HIS A 66 16.05 -1.06 4.30
C HIS A 66 15.94 -2.11 5.42
N ASP A 67 16.08 -1.66 6.66
CA ASP A 67 16.12 -2.48 7.88
C ASP A 67 14.75 -2.61 8.59
N ARG A 68 13.66 -2.13 7.96
CA ARG A 68 12.32 -2.11 8.54
C ARG A 68 11.27 -2.65 7.58
N VAL A 69 10.30 -3.30 8.17
CA VAL A 69 9.03 -3.66 7.53
C VAL A 69 7.93 -2.86 8.20
N PHE A 70 7.16 -2.14 7.41
CA PHE A 70 6.00 -1.38 7.85
C PHE A 70 4.74 -2.12 7.46
N VAL A 71 3.80 -2.21 8.39
CA VAL A 71 2.58 -3.01 8.21
C VAL A 71 1.38 -2.24 8.73
N THR A 72 0.36 -2.11 7.90
CA THR A 72 -0.97 -1.70 8.35
C THR A 72 -1.79 -2.93 8.73
N ALA A 73 -2.38 -2.89 9.92
CA ALA A 73 -3.24 -3.97 10.40
C ALA A 73 -4.33 -3.43 11.32
N SER A 74 -5.58 -3.84 11.08
CA SER A 74 -6.75 -3.36 11.82
C SER A 74 -6.86 -1.82 11.81
N SER A 75 -6.59 -1.15 12.92
CA SER A 75 -6.53 0.31 13.04
C SER A 75 -5.13 0.81 13.43
N SER A 76 -4.09 0.12 13.01
CA SER A 76 -2.73 0.42 13.47
C SER A 76 -1.70 0.32 12.34
N LEU A 77 -0.62 1.09 12.51
CA LEU A 77 0.61 1.01 11.74
C LEU A 77 1.72 0.46 12.64
N TYR A 78 2.43 -0.55 12.18
CA TYR A 78 3.57 -1.17 12.86
C TYR A 78 4.86 -0.92 12.09
N ALA A 79 5.95 -0.72 12.81
CA ALA A 79 7.31 -0.87 12.28
C ALA A 79 7.96 -2.07 12.95
N ILE A 80 8.48 -2.95 12.13
CA ILE A 80 9.03 -4.25 12.53
C ILE A 80 10.47 -4.31 12.05
N ASP A 81 11.36 -4.87 12.86
CA ASP A 81 12.74 -5.09 12.49
C ASP A 81 12.85 -6.20 11.44
N ASP A 82 13.48 -5.91 10.30
CA ASP A 82 13.57 -6.87 9.19
C ASP A 82 14.48 -8.06 9.50
N SER A 83 15.35 -7.93 10.48
CA SER A 83 16.31 -8.99 10.82
C SER A 83 15.74 -10.09 11.72
N ASP A 84 14.80 -9.75 12.62
CA ASP A 84 14.31 -10.68 13.64
C ASP A 84 12.80 -10.66 13.87
N GLY A 85 12.07 -9.73 13.20
CA GLY A 85 10.62 -9.61 13.33
C GLY A 85 10.15 -8.92 14.61
N SER A 86 11.04 -8.32 15.40
CA SER A 86 10.64 -7.60 16.60
C SER A 86 9.90 -6.30 16.26
N ILE A 87 8.83 -6.01 17.01
CA ILE A 87 8.06 -4.77 16.84
C ILE A 87 8.86 -3.62 17.43
N PHE A 88 9.28 -2.69 16.57
CA PHE A 88 10.04 -1.51 16.96
C PHE A 88 9.13 -0.43 17.53
N TRP A 89 7.99 -0.15 16.87
CA TRP A 89 6.93 0.72 17.37
C TRP A 89 5.57 0.36 16.74
N LYS A 90 4.50 0.80 17.43
CA LYS A 90 3.10 0.75 16.96
C LYS A 90 2.52 2.15 17.05
N ARG A 91 1.67 2.53 16.08
CA ARG A 91 0.86 3.76 16.11
C ARG A 91 -0.58 3.42 15.76
N GLU A 92 -1.50 3.95 16.53
CA GLU A 92 -2.91 3.85 16.25
C GLU A 92 -3.29 4.87 15.19
N LEU A 93 -4.15 4.45 14.26
CA LEU A 93 -4.74 5.26 13.22
C LEU A 93 -6.24 5.37 13.48
N GLU A 94 -6.86 6.44 13.00
CA GLU A 94 -8.31 6.60 13.08
C GLU A 94 -8.98 5.84 11.93
N GLY A 95 -9.96 4.99 12.23
CA GLY A 95 -10.62 4.12 11.25
C GLY A 95 -9.85 2.82 10.97
N ALA A 96 -10.24 2.12 9.93
CA ALA A 96 -9.56 0.92 9.46
C ALA A 96 -8.32 1.31 8.65
N SER A 97 -7.17 0.72 8.95
CA SER A 97 -5.95 0.97 8.20
C SER A 97 -6.00 0.30 6.82
N ASP A 98 -5.56 1.02 5.79
CA ASP A 98 -5.57 0.55 4.42
C ASP A 98 -4.13 0.30 3.91
N TYR A 99 -3.47 1.31 3.37
CA TYR A 99 -2.20 1.20 2.67
C TYR A 99 -1.03 1.75 3.49
N VAL A 100 0.17 1.26 3.20
CA VAL A 100 1.42 1.80 3.74
C VAL A 100 2.45 1.97 2.63
N LEU A 101 3.20 3.07 2.67
CA LEU A 101 4.27 3.38 1.73
C LEU A 101 5.48 3.92 2.49
N SER A 102 6.66 3.41 2.17
CA SER A 102 7.93 3.95 2.69
C SER A 102 8.73 4.55 1.55
N VAL A 103 8.93 5.86 1.59
CA VAL A 103 9.67 6.59 0.57
C VAL A 103 10.43 7.76 1.20
N GLU A 104 11.69 7.94 0.78
CA GLU A 104 12.58 9.05 1.21
C GLU A 104 12.65 9.27 2.73
N GLY A 105 12.66 8.16 3.49
CA GLY A 105 12.73 8.21 4.95
C GLY A 105 11.44 8.62 5.65
N SER A 106 10.37 8.87 4.91
CA SER A 106 9.02 9.08 5.43
C SER A 106 8.19 7.81 5.31
N ILE A 107 7.34 7.59 6.29
CA ILE A 107 6.38 6.50 6.30
C ILE A 107 4.99 7.11 6.14
N TRP A 108 4.32 6.70 5.09
CA TRP A 108 2.97 7.14 4.78
C TRP A 108 2.01 5.99 5.04
N ALA A 109 0.88 6.29 5.64
CA ALA A 109 -0.20 5.33 5.81
C ALA A 109 -1.54 5.98 5.46
N THR A 110 -2.50 5.16 5.07
CA THR A 110 -3.88 5.59 4.91
C THR A 110 -4.80 4.79 5.83
N SER A 111 -5.88 5.41 6.25
CA SER A 111 -6.96 4.75 6.98
C SER A 111 -8.29 5.34 6.56
N SER A 112 -9.37 4.54 6.66
CA SER A 112 -10.70 4.94 6.20
C SER A 112 -11.75 4.68 7.26
N VAL A 113 -12.77 5.55 7.29
CA VAL A 113 -13.96 5.40 8.13
C VAL A 113 -15.12 4.96 7.27
N TYR A 114 -15.68 3.78 7.57
CA TYR A 114 -16.89 3.27 6.95
C TYR A 114 -18.09 3.57 7.82
N GLU A 115 -19.09 4.26 7.28
CA GLU A 115 -20.34 4.55 7.98
C GLU A 115 -21.45 3.61 7.54
N ILE A 116 -21.91 2.78 8.48
CA ILE A 116 -22.94 1.76 8.22
C ILE A 116 -24.25 2.40 7.76
N GLU A 117 -24.62 3.57 8.33
CA GLU A 117 -25.85 4.28 7.99
C GLU A 117 -25.85 4.82 6.56
N VAL A 118 -24.67 5.21 6.06
CA VAL A 118 -24.46 5.67 4.68
C VAL A 118 -24.23 4.50 3.73
N GLY A 119 -23.68 3.40 4.24
CA GLY A 119 -23.31 2.23 3.46
C GLY A 119 -22.07 2.45 2.58
N ASP A 120 -21.24 3.43 2.94
CA ASP A 120 -20.04 3.79 2.17
C ASP A 120 -18.94 4.36 3.10
N TYR A 121 -17.75 4.55 2.54
CA TYR A 121 -16.66 5.24 3.20
C TYR A 121 -16.88 6.75 3.11
N THR A 122 -16.87 7.41 4.25
CA THR A 122 -17.14 8.84 4.35
C THR A 122 -15.90 9.69 4.55
N GLU A 123 -14.80 9.06 4.95
CA GLU A 123 -13.57 9.75 5.26
C GLU A 123 -12.35 8.83 5.07
N SER A 124 -11.25 9.40 4.59
CA SER A 124 -9.92 8.81 4.71
C SER A 124 -8.94 9.79 5.33
N SER A 125 -8.08 9.26 6.16
CA SER A 125 -6.94 9.99 6.72
C SER A 125 -5.66 9.53 6.05
N ILE A 126 -4.81 10.50 5.69
CA ILE A 126 -3.47 10.28 5.18
C ILE A 126 -2.49 10.71 6.27
N TRP A 127 -1.65 9.80 6.69
CA TRP A 127 -0.71 9.98 7.79
C TRP A 127 0.71 9.99 7.25
N ARG A 128 1.52 10.94 7.70
CA ARG A 128 2.96 10.96 7.45
C ARG A 128 3.69 10.85 8.79
N PHE A 129 4.52 9.84 8.92
CA PHE A 129 5.40 9.63 10.06
C PHE A 129 6.87 9.71 9.62
N ASN A 130 7.74 10.05 10.56
CA ASN A 130 9.16 9.83 10.40
C ASN A 130 9.52 8.37 10.74
N ARG A 131 10.77 7.96 10.54
CA ARG A 131 11.23 6.59 10.81
C ARG A 131 11.14 6.17 12.30
N SER A 132 11.15 7.10 13.24
CA SER A 132 10.95 6.84 14.67
C SER A 132 9.47 6.68 15.04
N GLY A 133 8.56 6.84 14.07
CA GLY A 133 7.12 6.74 14.28
C GLY A 133 6.49 7.99 14.88
N GLU A 134 7.18 9.13 14.86
CA GLU A 134 6.59 10.40 15.26
C GLU A 134 5.71 10.93 14.12
N LEU A 135 4.49 11.34 14.45
CA LEU A 135 3.57 11.94 13.50
C LEU A 135 4.12 13.29 13.03
N VAL A 136 4.34 13.39 11.72
CA VAL A 136 4.77 14.63 11.07
C VAL A 136 3.56 15.43 10.64
N LYS A 137 2.59 14.79 9.97
CA LYS A 137 1.37 15.45 9.51
C LYS A 137 0.26 14.44 9.25
N ARG A 138 -0.97 14.92 9.32
CA ARG A 138 -2.19 14.22 8.92
C ARG A 138 -3.04 15.12 8.03
N TRP A 139 -3.57 14.55 6.97
CA TRP A 139 -4.61 15.15 6.14
C TRP A 139 -5.86 14.30 6.23
N VAL A 140 -7.01 14.91 6.04
CA VAL A 140 -8.31 14.25 6.02
C VAL A 140 -9.02 14.61 4.72
N ILE A 141 -9.58 13.63 4.05
CA ILE A 141 -10.32 13.79 2.80
C ILE A 141 -11.68 13.08 2.90
N PRO A 142 -12.72 13.59 2.21
CA PRO A 142 -14.08 13.03 2.29
C PRO A 142 -14.31 11.84 1.34
N GLU A 143 -13.24 11.23 0.81
CA GLU A 143 -13.32 10.05 -0.05
C GLU A 143 -12.46 8.92 0.47
N ARG A 144 -12.74 7.70 0.00
CA ARG A 144 -11.81 6.58 0.19
C ARG A 144 -10.60 6.73 -0.72
N CYS A 145 -9.42 6.58 -0.12
CA CYS A 145 -8.17 6.37 -0.83
C CYS A 145 -8.03 4.89 -1.19
N TRP A 146 -7.88 4.58 -2.47
CA TRP A 146 -7.73 3.23 -3.01
C TRP A 146 -6.32 2.91 -3.48
N PHE A 147 -5.44 3.86 -3.41
CA PHE A 147 -4.03 3.72 -3.80
C PHE A 147 -3.21 4.85 -3.18
N ILE A 148 -2.00 4.53 -2.77
CA ILE A 148 -0.96 5.50 -2.43
C ILE A 148 0.34 5.08 -3.11
N GLY A 149 1.00 6.02 -3.77
CA GLY A 149 2.27 5.74 -4.45
C GLY A 149 3.11 6.98 -4.67
N PRO A 150 4.41 6.80 -4.98
CA PRO A 150 5.29 7.91 -5.32
C PRO A 150 5.08 8.31 -6.79
N SER A 151 5.18 9.60 -7.05
CA SER A 151 5.24 10.16 -8.42
C SER A 151 6.08 11.43 -8.39
N PHE A 152 7.20 11.47 -9.10
CA PHE A 152 8.09 12.65 -9.26
C PHE A 152 8.40 13.42 -7.97
N GLY A 153 8.89 12.70 -6.94
CA GLY A 153 9.22 13.31 -5.65
C GLY A 153 8.01 13.76 -4.82
N LYS A 154 6.79 13.44 -5.29
CA LYS A 154 5.54 13.68 -4.57
C LYS A 154 4.85 12.35 -4.24
N ILE A 155 3.87 12.41 -3.36
CA ILE A 155 2.96 11.30 -3.08
C ILE A 155 1.66 11.56 -3.80
N ILE A 156 1.15 10.56 -4.50
CA ILE A 156 -0.16 10.58 -5.11
C ILE A 156 -1.09 9.57 -4.47
N LEU A 157 -2.37 9.90 -4.45
CA LEU A 157 -3.46 9.08 -3.93
C LEU A 157 -4.47 8.85 -5.04
N GLY A 158 -4.88 7.60 -5.22
CA GLY A 158 -5.99 7.25 -6.12
C GLY A 158 -7.32 7.33 -5.38
N LEU A 159 -8.27 8.11 -5.90
CA LEU A 159 -9.52 8.41 -5.21
C LEU A 159 -10.71 7.61 -5.73
N GLY A 160 -11.55 7.20 -4.78
CA GLY A 160 -12.92 6.78 -5.02
C GLY A 160 -13.86 7.97 -5.23
N ARG A 161 -15.18 7.70 -5.11
CA ARG A 161 -16.20 8.75 -5.14
C ARG A 161 -16.13 9.64 -3.89
N PRO A 162 -16.60 10.91 -3.93
CA PRO A 162 -17.29 11.55 -5.08
C PRO A 162 -16.37 12.18 -6.13
N ARG A 163 -15.13 12.61 -5.79
CA ARG A 163 -14.29 13.39 -6.74
C ARG A 163 -13.66 12.52 -7.81
N CYS A 164 -13.29 11.29 -7.47
CA CYS A 164 -12.48 10.44 -8.35
C CYS A 164 -11.11 11.06 -8.68
N GLY A 165 -10.36 10.50 -9.65
CA GLY A 165 -9.07 11.05 -10.04
C GLY A 165 -7.96 10.84 -9.01
N ILE A 166 -6.97 11.73 -8.99
CA ILE A 166 -5.84 11.67 -8.06
C ILE A 166 -5.72 12.92 -7.20
N LEU A 167 -5.20 12.75 -5.98
CA LEU A 167 -4.64 13.84 -5.19
C LEU A 167 -3.12 13.72 -5.17
N SER A 168 -2.44 14.83 -5.44
CA SER A 168 -1.00 14.96 -5.22
C SER A 168 -0.75 15.75 -3.93
N ILE A 169 0.16 15.25 -3.10
CA ILE A 169 0.62 15.96 -1.90
C ILE A 169 1.83 16.79 -2.28
N ASP A 170 1.69 18.11 -2.22
CA ASP A 170 2.74 19.07 -2.50
C ASP A 170 3.03 19.91 -1.25
N GLY A 171 4.07 19.54 -0.51
CA GLY A 171 4.31 20.11 0.81
C GLY A 171 3.14 19.87 1.75
N ASP A 172 2.41 20.95 2.07
CA ASP A 172 1.23 20.90 2.94
C ASP A 172 -0.09 20.85 2.18
N ASP A 173 -0.06 21.11 0.89
CA ASP A 173 -1.24 21.24 0.05
C ASP A 173 -1.63 19.90 -0.59
N LEU A 174 -2.96 19.77 -0.82
CA LEU A 174 -3.56 18.68 -1.58
C LEU A 174 -4.04 19.24 -2.92
N VAL A 175 -3.45 18.81 -4.01
CA VAL A 175 -3.82 19.25 -5.36
C VAL A 175 -4.55 18.10 -6.06
N HIS A 176 -5.80 18.36 -6.49
CA HIS A 176 -6.64 17.38 -7.18
C HIS A 176 -6.47 17.46 -8.70
N PHE A 177 -6.38 16.32 -9.34
CA PHE A 177 -6.35 16.18 -10.80
C PHE A 177 -7.40 15.16 -11.24
N GLU A 178 -8.20 15.57 -12.21
CA GLU A 178 -9.06 14.64 -12.94
C GLU A 178 -8.21 13.83 -13.92
N ILE A 179 -8.38 12.53 -13.92
CA ILE A 179 -7.66 11.61 -14.82
C ILE A 179 -8.60 10.57 -15.40
N GLY A 180 -8.24 10.06 -16.57
CA GLY A 180 -8.98 9.02 -17.27
C GLY A 180 -10.38 9.47 -17.65
N ASP A 181 -11.34 8.59 -17.43
CA ASP A 181 -12.74 8.78 -17.78
C ASP A 181 -13.60 9.35 -16.63
N GLY A 182 -12.96 9.83 -15.55
CA GLY A 182 -13.65 10.37 -14.37
C GLY A 182 -14.29 9.30 -13.47
N ASN A 183 -14.04 8.02 -13.72
CA ASN A 183 -14.51 6.95 -12.87
C ASN A 183 -13.60 6.73 -11.64
N PRO A 184 -14.14 6.15 -10.55
CA PRO A 184 -13.37 5.84 -9.37
C PRO A 184 -12.12 5.02 -9.68
N ILE A 185 -10.99 5.37 -9.08
CA ILE A 185 -9.84 4.50 -8.98
C ILE A 185 -10.17 3.44 -7.93
N VAL A 186 -9.87 2.19 -8.22
CA VAL A 186 -10.20 1.04 -7.36
C VAL A 186 -8.98 0.19 -7.01
N CYS A 187 -7.86 0.41 -7.70
CA CYS A 187 -6.58 -0.22 -7.40
C CYS A 187 -5.45 0.57 -8.06
N GLY A 188 -4.22 0.29 -7.65
CA GLY A 188 -3.04 0.82 -8.29
C GLY A 188 -1.79 0.09 -7.84
N ASP A 189 -0.71 0.31 -8.59
CA ASP A 189 0.62 -0.15 -8.26
C ASP A 189 1.63 0.86 -8.80
N TYR A 190 2.88 0.77 -8.38
CA TYR A 190 3.94 1.64 -8.86
C TYR A 190 5.24 0.88 -9.10
N THR A 191 6.03 1.39 -10.01
CA THR A 191 7.39 0.91 -10.23
C THR A 191 8.36 2.08 -10.24
N THR A 192 9.58 1.85 -9.79
CA THR A 192 10.67 2.82 -9.89
C THR A 192 11.54 2.49 -11.09
N GLN A 193 11.82 3.48 -11.92
CA GLN A 193 12.72 3.36 -13.06
C GLN A 193 14.18 3.65 -12.66
N ASP A 194 15.10 3.27 -13.54
CA ASP A 194 16.50 3.66 -13.44
C ASP A 194 16.60 5.20 -13.43
N GLY A 195 17.22 5.76 -12.37
CA GLY A 195 17.26 7.21 -12.16
C GLY A 195 16.30 7.73 -11.09
N GLY A 196 15.51 6.86 -10.45
CA GLY A 196 14.69 7.20 -9.27
C GLY A 196 13.32 7.82 -9.60
N SER A 197 12.94 7.92 -10.88
CA SER A 197 11.57 8.29 -11.23
C SER A 197 10.61 7.12 -10.96
N ALA A 198 9.41 7.43 -10.48
CA ALA A 198 8.37 6.44 -10.26
C ALA A 198 7.23 6.64 -11.26
N ILE A 199 6.70 5.53 -11.76
CA ILE A 199 5.46 5.48 -12.56
C ILE A 199 4.42 4.79 -11.71
N SER A 200 3.27 5.42 -11.52
CA SER A 200 2.09 4.80 -10.93
C SER A 200 1.09 4.38 -11.99
N ILE A 201 0.55 3.18 -11.84
CA ILE A 201 -0.45 2.62 -12.74
C ILE A 201 -1.74 2.47 -11.94
N LEU A 202 -2.85 2.97 -12.48
CA LEU A 202 -4.13 3.08 -11.79
C LEU A 202 -5.22 2.38 -12.58
N GLY A 203 -5.95 1.50 -11.91
CA GLY A 203 -7.12 0.82 -12.47
C GLY A 203 -8.41 1.52 -12.06
N HIS A 204 -9.29 1.78 -13.03
CA HIS A 204 -10.57 2.44 -12.83
C HIS A 204 -11.73 1.44 -12.77
N SER A 205 -12.80 1.81 -12.10
CA SER A 205 -14.01 0.96 -11.98
C SER A 205 -14.71 0.70 -13.33
N SER A 206 -14.42 1.48 -14.35
CA SER A 206 -14.87 1.27 -15.74
C SER A 206 -14.12 0.15 -16.49
N GLY A 207 -12.97 -0.28 -15.95
CA GLY A 207 -12.01 -1.15 -16.64
C GLY A 207 -10.91 -0.39 -17.38
N ALA A 208 -10.94 0.95 -17.39
CA ALA A 208 -9.84 1.75 -17.93
C ALA A 208 -8.60 1.62 -17.05
N VAL A 209 -7.42 1.84 -17.64
CA VAL A 209 -6.14 1.87 -16.98
C VAL A 209 -5.43 3.17 -17.36
N SER A 210 -4.99 3.91 -16.36
CA SER A 210 -4.19 5.14 -16.55
C SER A 210 -2.83 4.96 -15.91
N TRP A 211 -1.82 5.66 -16.42
CA TRP A 211 -0.54 5.78 -15.73
C TRP A 211 -0.15 7.23 -15.54
N VAL A 212 0.51 7.48 -14.43
CA VAL A 212 0.98 8.82 -14.05
C VAL A 212 2.51 8.80 -14.08
N GLU A 213 3.04 9.50 -15.07
CA GLU A 213 4.47 9.67 -15.31
C GLU A 213 4.75 11.17 -15.49
N GLY A 214 5.77 11.70 -14.84
CA GLY A 214 6.18 13.07 -15.01
C GLY A 214 5.34 14.09 -14.24
N HIS A 215 5.54 15.35 -14.57
CA HIS A 215 4.69 16.41 -14.05
C HIS A 215 3.23 16.12 -14.42
N THR A 216 2.33 16.33 -13.48
CA THR A 216 0.88 16.08 -13.57
C THR A 216 0.17 16.79 -14.75
N GLU A 217 0.91 17.45 -15.64
CA GLU A 217 0.40 18.05 -16.88
C GLU A 217 0.32 17.09 -18.07
N GLU A 218 0.94 15.88 -17.97
CA GLU A 218 0.87 14.86 -19.02
C GLU A 218 0.26 13.54 -18.50
N VAL A 219 -1.04 13.53 -18.32
CA VAL A 219 -1.79 12.26 -18.20
C VAL A 219 -2.01 11.72 -19.60
N LYS A 220 -1.34 10.62 -19.95
CA LYS A 220 -1.57 9.94 -21.22
C LYS A 220 -2.68 8.92 -21.05
N ASP A 221 -3.90 9.28 -21.46
CA ASP A 221 -4.96 8.30 -21.65
C ASP A 221 -4.64 7.44 -22.89
N GLN A 222 -4.45 6.16 -22.68
CA GLN A 222 -4.59 5.19 -23.77
C GLN A 222 -5.94 4.50 -23.60
N ASN A 223 -6.93 4.99 -24.34
CA ASN A 223 -8.11 4.19 -24.63
C ASN A 223 -7.73 3.10 -25.64
N PRO A 224 -8.20 1.85 -25.44
CA PRO A 224 -8.02 0.76 -26.40
C PRO A 224 -8.71 1.00 -27.72
#